data_f5c4823aaa4753b072cb247e999eed46
#
_entry.id   f5c4823aaa4753b072cb247e999eed46
#
_cell.length_a   1.000
_cell.length_b   1.000
_cell.length_c   1.000
_cell.angle_alpha   90.00
_cell.angle_beta   90.00
_cell.angle_gamma   90.00
#
_symmetry.space_group_name_H-M   'P 1'
#
loop_
_entity.id
_entity.type
_entity.pdbx_description
1 polymer ?
#
loop_
_entity_poly.entity_id
_entity_poly.type
_entity_poly.pdbx_seq_one_letter_code
_entity_poly.pdbx_strand_id
1 'polypeptide(L)'
;MYYYIIEPPKGKIVNRPEKIKDILGDLGIAGETVSLSTARSIEELTHLGVVKGYSTIVAVGSEALVNKVITVLASEKTAQNTVLGIIPDDFNSALAQKIGITDLRSACNALKLRKLQTVNLCLIEPNKYFLTEAVIETSRRDPLFFSIENLKGRALVNRVYIRPGLKIYFHDPSYEGGTSKKFFQWLFGKREEDIYSSFFHTKKIRFESERHNLAIKVSGEIVAKTPATFVNRQRILKIIVARDTMKQDKE
;
A
#
# COMPACT_ATOMS: atom_id res chain seq x y z
N MET A 1 4.42 20.95 -11.46
CA MET A 1 3.09 21.46 -11.06
C MET A 1 2.36 20.35 -10.34
N TYR A 2 1.70 20.65 -9.20
CA TYR A 2 1.07 19.66 -8.31
C TYR A 2 -0.45 19.62 -8.50
N TYR A 3 -1.04 18.43 -8.41
CA TYR A 3 -2.48 18.20 -8.41
C TYR A 3 -2.86 17.39 -7.17
N TYR A 4 -3.58 18.01 -6.26
CA TYR A 4 -3.93 17.45 -4.96
C TYR A 4 -5.33 16.82 -4.99
N ILE A 5 -5.42 15.54 -4.71
CA ILE A 5 -6.68 14.82 -4.54
C ILE A 5 -6.88 14.63 -3.05
N ILE A 6 -7.87 15.34 -2.48
CA ILE A 6 -8.10 15.36 -1.04
C ILE A 6 -9.34 14.52 -0.70
N GLU A 7 -9.14 13.55 0.19
CA GLU A 7 -10.24 12.80 0.80
C GLU A 7 -10.95 13.70 1.83
N PRO A 8 -12.29 13.78 1.83
CA PRO A 8 -13.03 14.49 2.87
C PRO A 8 -12.65 13.96 4.25
N PRO A 9 -12.45 14.82 5.26
CA PRO A 9 -12.06 14.39 6.58
C PRO A 9 -13.14 13.50 7.19
N LYS A 10 -12.74 12.33 7.68
CA LYS A 10 -13.59 11.42 8.46
C LYS A 10 -13.48 11.83 9.93
N GLY A 11 -14.55 12.45 10.50
CA GLY A 11 -14.62 12.81 11.91
C GLY A 11 -14.25 14.26 12.25
N LYS A 12 -13.84 14.53 13.51
CA LYS A 12 -13.70 15.87 14.09
C LYS A 12 -12.53 16.75 13.55
N ILE A 13 -11.72 16.29 12.62
CA ILE A 13 -10.58 17.05 12.07
C ILE A 13 -11.03 17.83 10.83
N VAL A 14 -11.85 18.85 11.05
CA VAL A 14 -12.45 19.66 9.96
C VAL A 14 -11.43 20.55 9.24
N ASN A 15 -10.37 21.02 9.91
CA ASN A 15 -9.46 22.05 9.38
C ASN A 15 -8.18 21.51 8.70
N ARG A 16 -8.13 20.22 8.37
CA ARG A 16 -6.91 19.61 7.78
C ARG A 16 -6.57 20.14 6.38
N PRO A 17 -7.55 20.30 5.44
CA PRO A 17 -7.26 20.85 4.11
C PRO A 17 -6.71 22.28 4.16
N GLU A 18 -7.21 23.11 5.07
CA GLU A 18 -6.76 24.50 5.26
C GLU A 18 -5.32 24.54 5.77
N LYS A 19 -5.02 23.77 6.83
CA LYS A 19 -3.64 23.64 7.33
C LYS A 19 -2.65 23.15 6.29
N ILE A 20 -3.08 22.22 5.43
CA ILE A 20 -2.24 21.76 4.31
C ILE A 20 -1.94 22.91 3.36
N LYS A 21 -2.97 23.70 2.98
CA LYS A 21 -2.82 24.85 2.09
C LYS A 21 -1.89 25.91 2.68
N ASP A 22 -2.04 26.20 3.97
CA ASP A 22 -1.20 27.17 4.67
C ASP A 22 0.28 26.75 4.64
N ILE A 23 0.57 25.51 5.04
CA ILE A 23 1.94 24.98 5.03
C ILE A 23 2.52 24.95 3.62
N LEU A 24 1.74 24.53 2.61
CA LEU A 24 2.20 24.53 1.22
C LEU A 24 2.44 25.94 0.70
N GLY A 25 1.61 26.91 1.09
CA GLY A 25 1.79 28.33 0.81
C GLY A 25 3.09 28.89 1.39
N ASP A 26 3.36 28.61 2.67
CA ASP A 26 4.62 28.98 3.35
C ASP A 26 5.84 28.36 2.69
N LEU A 27 5.69 27.16 2.13
CA LEU A 27 6.76 26.47 1.39
C LEU A 27 6.90 26.92 -0.06
N GLY A 28 6.02 27.82 -0.55
CA GLY A 28 6.01 28.28 -1.94
C GLY A 28 5.60 27.19 -2.95
N ILE A 29 4.76 26.24 -2.52
CA ILE A 29 4.29 25.15 -3.38
C ILE A 29 2.86 25.44 -3.82
N ALA A 30 2.66 25.68 -5.13
CA ALA A 30 1.35 25.88 -5.71
C ALA A 30 0.85 24.63 -6.44
N GLY A 31 -0.47 24.47 -6.53
CA GLY A 31 -1.10 23.38 -7.26
C GLY A 31 -2.62 23.51 -7.31
N GLU A 32 -3.24 22.72 -8.17
CA GLU A 32 -4.69 22.59 -8.21
C GLU A 32 -5.14 21.61 -7.12
N THR A 33 -6.19 21.96 -6.39
CA THR A 33 -6.76 21.14 -5.35
C THR A 33 -8.16 20.69 -5.75
N VAL A 34 -8.40 19.39 -5.69
CA VAL A 34 -9.73 18.80 -5.93
C VAL A 34 -10.12 17.92 -4.73
N SER A 35 -11.40 17.94 -4.41
CA SER A 35 -11.96 17.11 -3.33
C SER A 35 -12.83 16.03 -3.94
N LEU A 36 -12.85 14.86 -3.30
CA LEU A 36 -13.76 13.79 -3.63
C LEU A 36 -15.20 14.23 -3.39
N SER A 37 -16.07 13.82 -4.28
CA SER A 37 -17.51 14.05 -4.17
C SER A 37 -18.28 12.80 -4.65
N THR A 38 -19.58 12.77 -4.41
CA THR A 38 -20.44 11.70 -4.96
C THR A 38 -20.48 11.70 -6.49
N ALA A 39 -20.10 12.81 -7.12
CA ALA A 39 -20.14 12.97 -8.57
C ALA A 39 -18.82 12.57 -9.28
N ARG A 40 -17.70 12.45 -8.54
CA ARG A 40 -16.39 12.12 -9.15
C ARG A 40 -15.62 11.15 -8.27
N SER A 41 -15.24 10.02 -8.86
CA SER A 41 -14.44 8.99 -8.21
C SER A 41 -12.96 9.41 -8.11
N ILE A 42 -12.20 8.71 -7.26
CA ILE A 42 -10.76 8.89 -7.14
C ILE A 42 -10.06 8.61 -8.47
N GLU A 43 -10.51 7.56 -9.13
CA GLU A 43 -10.00 7.12 -10.42
C GLU A 43 -10.17 8.21 -11.49
N GLU A 44 -11.36 8.80 -11.58
CA GLU A 44 -11.63 9.90 -12.53
C GLU A 44 -10.81 11.14 -12.23
N LEU A 45 -10.69 11.54 -10.96
CA LEU A 45 -9.89 12.69 -10.57
C LEU A 45 -8.40 12.45 -10.86
N THR A 46 -7.90 11.24 -10.62
CA THR A 46 -6.51 10.89 -10.92
C THR A 46 -6.25 10.92 -12.42
N HIS A 47 -7.14 10.32 -13.22
CA HIS A 47 -7.07 10.37 -14.68
C HIS A 47 -7.09 11.81 -15.20
N LEU A 48 -7.98 12.64 -14.66
CA LEU A 48 -8.05 14.07 -15.03
C LEU A 48 -6.73 14.80 -14.77
N GLY A 49 -6.10 14.56 -13.61
CA GLY A 49 -4.79 15.14 -13.29
C GLY A 49 -3.70 14.71 -14.28
N VAL A 50 -3.70 13.43 -14.70
CA VAL A 50 -2.76 12.90 -15.70
C VAL A 50 -3.02 13.54 -17.08
N VAL A 51 -4.28 13.60 -17.53
CA VAL A 51 -4.66 14.18 -18.83
C VAL A 51 -4.33 15.69 -18.89
N LYS A 52 -4.51 16.41 -17.78
CA LYS A 52 -4.10 17.82 -17.68
C LYS A 52 -2.57 18.03 -17.70
N GLY A 53 -1.77 16.96 -17.68
CA GLY A 53 -0.31 17.02 -17.76
C GLY A 53 0.38 17.42 -16.44
N TYR A 54 -0.25 17.22 -15.29
CA TYR A 54 0.41 17.44 -14.00
C TYR A 54 1.56 16.46 -13.78
N SER A 55 2.74 16.97 -13.47
CA SER A 55 3.93 16.15 -13.23
C SER A 55 3.90 15.41 -11.89
N THR A 56 3.01 15.82 -10.98
CA THR A 56 2.87 15.20 -9.66
C THR A 56 1.41 15.18 -9.25
N ILE A 57 0.89 13.99 -9.00
CA ILE A 57 -0.41 13.77 -8.34
C ILE A 57 -0.14 13.55 -6.86
N VAL A 58 -0.81 14.28 -5.99
CA VAL A 58 -0.68 14.16 -4.53
C VAL A 58 -1.95 13.58 -3.96
N ALA A 59 -1.84 12.38 -3.40
CA ALA A 59 -2.92 11.73 -2.66
C ALA A 59 -2.90 12.22 -1.20
N VAL A 60 -3.99 12.84 -0.75
CA VAL A 60 -4.14 13.40 0.60
C VAL A 60 -5.26 12.67 1.31
N GLY A 61 -4.94 11.73 2.21
CA GLY A 61 -5.94 10.93 2.92
C GLY A 61 -5.49 9.53 3.29
N SER A 62 -6.43 8.60 3.26
CA SER A 62 -6.27 7.20 3.68
C SER A 62 -5.36 6.39 2.74
N GLU A 63 -4.83 5.29 3.25
CA GLU A 63 -4.10 4.32 2.41
C GLU A 63 -4.97 3.76 1.28
N ALA A 64 -6.28 3.65 1.49
CA ALA A 64 -7.22 3.20 0.46
C ALA A 64 -7.28 4.19 -0.71
N LEU A 65 -7.34 5.50 -0.42
CA LEU A 65 -7.21 6.55 -1.45
C LEU A 65 -5.88 6.41 -2.20
N VAL A 66 -4.77 6.27 -1.48
CA VAL A 66 -3.44 6.15 -2.08
C VAL A 66 -3.37 4.94 -3.04
N ASN A 67 -3.90 3.78 -2.65
CA ASN A 67 -3.89 2.58 -3.50
C ASN A 67 -4.79 2.72 -4.75
N LYS A 68 -5.89 3.47 -4.67
CA LYS A 68 -6.72 3.79 -5.84
C LYS A 68 -5.98 4.71 -6.82
N VAL A 69 -5.31 5.75 -6.32
CA VAL A 69 -4.45 6.62 -7.13
C VAL A 69 -3.30 5.82 -7.77
N ILE A 70 -2.62 4.97 -7.00
CA ILE A 70 -1.57 4.05 -7.49
C ILE A 70 -2.10 3.17 -8.62
N THR A 71 -3.31 2.63 -8.47
CA THR A 71 -3.93 1.75 -9.48
C THR A 71 -4.05 2.47 -10.83
N VAL A 72 -4.51 3.72 -10.84
CA VAL A 72 -4.60 4.51 -12.08
C VAL A 72 -3.21 4.79 -12.65
N LEU A 73 -2.30 5.34 -11.83
CA LEU A 73 -0.95 5.71 -12.29
C LEU A 73 -0.14 4.51 -12.81
N ALA A 74 -0.32 3.32 -12.22
CA ALA A 74 0.39 2.11 -12.63
C ALA A 74 -0.23 1.44 -13.87
N SER A 75 -1.53 1.68 -14.13
CA SER A 75 -2.25 1.07 -15.26
C SER A 75 -2.13 1.90 -16.54
N GLU A 76 -1.98 3.21 -16.43
CA GLU A 76 -2.01 4.12 -17.57
C GLU A 76 -0.61 4.38 -18.16
N LYS A 77 -0.45 4.13 -19.45
CA LYS A 77 0.79 4.43 -20.18
C LYS A 77 1.13 5.92 -20.18
N THR A 78 0.12 6.79 -20.20
CA THR A 78 0.27 8.25 -20.17
C THR A 78 0.80 8.78 -18.83
N ALA A 79 0.66 7.99 -17.75
CA ALA A 79 1.12 8.34 -16.41
C ALA A 79 2.60 7.99 -16.13
N GLN A 80 3.36 7.45 -17.08
CA GLN A 80 4.73 6.95 -16.86
C GLN A 80 5.70 8.02 -16.31
N ASN A 81 5.46 9.28 -16.61
CA ASN A 81 6.26 10.41 -16.13
C ASN A 81 5.65 11.10 -14.90
N THR A 82 4.47 10.67 -14.47
CA THR A 82 3.79 11.25 -13.32
C THR A 82 4.34 10.67 -12.02
N VAL A 83 4.64 11.54 -11.08
CA VAL A 83 5.15 11.18 -9.76
C VAL A 83 4.01 11.20 -8.75
N LEU A 84 3.99 10.24 -7.82
CA LEU A 84 3.06 10.23 -6.71
C LEU A 84 3.64 10.94 -5.49
N GLY A 85 2.97 11.98 -5.01
CA GLY A 85 3.15 12.54 -3.67
C GLY A 85 2.10 11.97 -2.72
N ILE A 86 2.41 11.87 -1.42
CA ILE A 86 1.51 11.31 -0.43
C ILE A 86 1.51 12.19 0.82
N ILE A 87 0.32 12.59 1.28
CA ILE A 87 0.08 13.18 2.60
C ILE A 87 -0.89 12.23 3.32
N PRO A 88 -0.39 11.33 4.16
CA PRO A 88 -1.24 10.34 4.83
C PRO A 88 -2.13 10.97 5.89
N ASP A 89 -3.30 10.41 6.14
CA ASP A 89 -4.18 10.80 7.24
C ASP A 89 -3.72 10.22 8.59
N ASP A 90 -3.08 9.05 8.59
CA ASP A 90 -2.44 8.44 9.74
C ASP A 90 -0.92 8.38 9.56
N PHE A 91 -0.19 9.19 10.35
CA PHE A 91 1.26 9.24 10.33
C PHE A 91 1.93 8.04 11.02
N ASN A 92 1.18 7.21 11.74
CA ASN A 92 1.67 5.97 12.33
C ASN A 92 1.43 4.76 11.42
N SER A 93 0.78 4.95 10.27
CA SER A 93 0.49 3.87 9.32
C SER A 93 1.77 3.26 8.72
N ALA A 94 1.66 2.01 8.28
CA ALA A 94 2.76 1.33 7.58
C ALA A 94 3.21 2.09 6.32
N LEU A 95 2.27 2.76 5.65
CA LEU A 95 2.55 3.60 4.50
C LEU A 95 3.41 4.81 4.89
N ALA A 96 3.01 5.56 5.92
CA ALA A 96 3.74 6.73 6.40
C ALA A 96 5.17 6.38 6.82
N GLN A 97 5.32 5.29 7.58
CA GLN A 97 6.63 4.76 7.99
C GLN A 97 7.50 4.38 6.78
N LYS A 98 6.90 3.69 5.78
CA LYS A 98 7.62 3.26 4.57
C LYS A 98 8.18 4.42 3.76
N ILE A 99 7.47 5.56 3.71
CA ILE A 99 7.92 6.76 2.98
C ILE A 99 8.65 7.77 3.87
N GLY A 100 8.80 7.47 5.18
CA GLY A 100 9.55 8.28 6.15
C GLY A 100 8.86 9.58 6.55
N ILE A 101 7.53 9.60 6.54
CA ILE A 101 6.72 10.76 6.92
C ILE A 101 6.19 10.55 8.35
N THR A 102 6.49 11.50 9.25
CA THR A 102 6.15 11.44 10.68
C THR A 102 5.03 12.37 11.10
N ASP A 103 4.79 13.43 10.32
CA ASP A 103 3.80 14.46 10.59
C ASP A 103 3.44 15.24 9.31
N LEU A 104 2.45 16.14 9.41
CA LEU A 104 1.97 16.93 8.28
C LEU A 104 3.06 17.83 7.69
N ARG A 105 3.89 18.45 8.53
CA ARG A 105 4.96 19.35 8.08
C ARG A 105 6.05 18.58 7.35
N SER A 106 6.41 17.39 7.83
CA SER A 106 7.35 16.49 7.16
C SER A 106 6.83 16.02 5.79
N ALA A 107 5.52 15.75 5.68
CA ALA A 107 4.88 15.40 4.41
C ALA A 107 4.98 16.56 3.39
N CYS A 108 4.62 17.78 3.80
CA CYS A 108 4.72 18.96 2.93
C CYS A 108 6.18 19.27 2.55
N ASN A 109 7.13 19.13 3.50
CA ASN A 109 8.56 19.28 3.23
C ASN A 109 9.08 18.22 2.23
N ALA A 110 8.61 16.98 2.33
CA ALA A 110 8.96 15.94 1.35
C ALA A 110 8.52 16.33 -0.06
N LEU A 111 7.33 16.92 -0.23
CA LEU A 111 6.87 17.44 -1.51
C LEU A 111 7.78 18.56 -2.03
N LYS A 112 8.23 19.49 -1.16
CA LYS A 112 9.15 20.56 -1.53
C LYS A 112 10.50 20.03 -1.97
N LEU A 113 11.07 19.10 -1.21
CA LEU A 113 12.39 18.53 -1.51
C LEU A 113 12.35 17.58 -2.71
N ARG A 114 11.19 17.01 -3.03
CA ARG A 114 10.91 16.17 -4.18
C ARG A 114 11.93 15.06 -4.40
N LYS A 115 12.31 14.37 -3.32
CA LYS A 115 13.17 13.20 -3.42
C LYS A 115 12.38 12.03 -3.96
N LEU A 116 12.81 11.46 -5.07
CA LEU A 116 12.11 10.40 -5.78
C LEU A 116 12.71 9.03 -5.45
N GLN A 117 11.82 8.09 -5.15
CA GLN A 117 12.14 6.67 -5.05
C GLN A 117 11.24 5.89 -5.99
N THR A 118 11.84 4.96 -6.75
CA THR A 118 11.07 4.03 -7.57
C THR A 118 10.68 2.82 -6.72
N VAL A 119 9.40 2.49 -6.68
CA VAL A 119 8.87 1.43 -5.82
C VAL A 119 8.37 0.23 -6.60
N ASN A 120 8.44 -0.93 -5.94
CA ASN A 120 7.79 -2.14 -6.38
C ASN A 120 6.35 -2.13 -5.89
N LEU A 121 5.43 -2.57 -6.75
CA LEU A 121 4.02 -2.73 -6.43
C LEU A 121 3.62 -4.20 -6.55
N CYS A 122 2.62 -4.60 -5.80
CA CYS A 122 1.89 -5.83 -6.08
C CYS A 122 0.67 -5.53 -6.93
N LEU A 123 0.46 -6.36 -7.95
CA LEU A 123 -0.74 -6.37 -8.78
C LEU A 123 -1.60 -7.56 -8.39
N ILE A 124 -2.87 -7.32 -8.09
CA ILE A 124 -3.94 -8.32 -8.12
C ILE A 124 -4.55 -8.24 -9.51
N GLU A 125 -4.36 -9.30 -10.32
CA GLU A 125 -4.90 -9.32 -11.68
C GLU A 125 -6.43 -9.16 -11.66
N PRO A 126 -7.03 -8.40 -12.62
CA PRO A 126 -6.36 -7.84 -13.79
C PRO A 126 -5.70 -6.47 -13.56
N ASN A 127 -6.11 -5.65 -12.60
CA ASN A 127 -5.73 -4.23 -12.59
C ASN A 127 -5.71 -3.54 -11.21
N LYS A 128 -5.67 -4.26 -10.10
CA LYS A 128 -5.63 -3.64 -8.77
C LYS A 128 -4.21 -3.64 -8.23
N TYR A 129 -3.62 -2.45 -8.05
CA TYR A 129 -2.27 -2.29 -7.53
C TYR A 129 -2.28 -1.84 -6.07
N PHE A 130 -1.29 -2.28 -5.29
CA PHE A 130 -1.09 -1.83 -3.92
C PHE A 130 0.39 -1.74 -3.55
N LEU A 131 0.68 -0.85 -2.59
CA LEU A 131 2.03 -0.52 -2.13
C LEU A 131 2.35 -1.09 -0.75
N THR A 132 1.34 -1.38 0.07
CA THR A 132 1.52 -1.81 1.47
C THR A 132 1.33 -3.31 1.62
N GLU A 133 0.15 -3.75 2.02
CA GLU A 133 -0.12 -5.15 2.33
C GLU A 133 -1.53 -5.54 1.87
N ALA A 134 -1.65 -6.74 1.31
CA ALA A 134 -2.94 -7.39 1.12
C ALA A 134 -3.09 -8.54 2.12
N VAL A 135 -4.32 -8.76 2.61
CA VAL A 135 -4.65 -9.82 3.57
C VAL A 135 -5.75 -10.69 3.02
N ILE A 136 -5.54 -12.00 3.05
CA ILE A 136 -6.58 -13.02 2.84
C ILE A 136 -6.89 -13.63 4.20
N GLU A 137 -8.12 -13.44 4.68
CA GLU A 137 -8.61 -14.09 5.88
C GLU A 137 -9.25 -15.42 5.50
N THR A 138 -8.84 -16.49 6.15
CA THR A 138 -9.31 -17.86 5.93
C THR A 138 -9.53 -18.54 7.28
N SER A 139 -9.88 -19.81 7.26
CA SER A 139 -9.99 -20.62 8.48
C SER A 139 -9.28 -21.95 8.27
N ARG A 140 -8.91 -22.62 9.35
CA ARG A 140 -8.36 -23.99 9.28
C ARG A 140 -9.33 -25.00 8.66
N ARG A 141 -10.64 -24.71 8.68
CA ARG A 141 -11.68 -25.56 8.08
C ARG A 141 -11.81 -25.35 6.58
N ASP A 142 -11.32 -24.20 6.07
CA ASP A 142 -11.37 -23.81 4.66
C ASP A 142 -9.94 -23.65 4.13
N PRO A 143 -9.33 -24.73 3.65
CA PRO A 143 -7.96 -24.69 3.15
C PRO A 143 -7.83 -23.71 1.99
N LEU A 144 -6.75 -22.93 2.03
CA LEU A 144 -6.36 -22.07 0.94
C LEU A 144 -5.38 -22.83 0.03
N PHE A 145 -5.74 -23.00 -1.22
CA PHE A 145 -4.86 -23.56 -2.22
C PHE A 145 -4.05 -22.44 -2.89
N PHE A 146 -2.81 -22.72 -3.21
CA PHE A 146 -1.97 -21.80 -3.95
C PHE A 146 -1.19 -22.50 -5.03
N SER A 147 -0.90 -21.79 -6.12
CA SER A 147 -0.05 -22.26 -7.20
C SER A 147 1.00 -21.21 -7.55
N ILE A 148 2.25 -21.66 -7.66
CA ILE A 148 3.43 -20.90 -8.06
C ILE A 148 4.10 -21.67 -9.18
N GLU A 149 4.03 -21.14 -10.41
CA GLU A 149 4.54 -21.86 -11.58
C GLU A 149 3.99 -23.31 -11.64
N ASN A 150 4.85 -24.31 -11.47
CA ASN A 150 4.49 -25.73 -11.47
C ASN A 150 4.21 -26.31 -10.08
N LEU A 151 4.43 -25.51 -9.02
CA LEU A 151 4.19 -25.92 -7.63
C LEU A 151 2.74 -25.64 -7.25
N LYS A 152 2.06 -26.65 -6.71
CA LYS A 152 0.76 -26.49 -6.07
C LYS A 152 0.88 -26.84 -4.60
N GLY A 153 0.27 -26.03 -3.74
CA GLY A 153 0.29 -26.23 -2.30
C GLY A 153 -1.07 -25.98 -1.67
N ARG A 154 -1.18 -26.41 -0.43
CA ARG A 154 -2.35 -26.22 0.42
C ARG A 154 -1.91 -25.62 1.76
N ALA A 155 -2.55 -24.56 2.20
CA ALA A 155 -2.27 -23.92 3.47
C ALA A 155 -3.49 -24.03 4.39
N LEU A 156 -3.26 -24.48 5.62
CA LEU A 156 -4.25 -24.54 6.71
C LEU A 156 -3.88 -23.44 7.72
N VAL A 157 -4.24 -22.20 7.41
CA VAL A 157 -3.85 -21.01 8.17
C VAL A 157 -5.05 -20.10 8.38
N ASN A 158 -4.95 -19.15 9.29
CA ASN A 158 -6.03 -18.19 9.53
C ASN A 158 -5.88 -16.93 8.69
N ARG A 159 -4.64 -16.56 8.32
CA ARG A 159 -4.36 -15.38 7.51
C ARG A 159 -3.17 -15.62 6.60
N VAL A 160 -3.24 -14.98 5.43
CA VAL A 160 -2.12 -14.84 4.52
C VAL A 160 -1.89 -13.36 4.27
N TYR A 161 -0.67 -12.90 4.52
CA TYR A 161 -0.25 -11.54 4.25
C TYR A 161 0.61 -11.52 2.99
N ILE A 162 0.32 -10.59 2.10
CA ILE A 162 1.01 -10.44 0.81
C ILE A 162 1.56 -9.03 0.75
N ARG A 163 2.89 -8.89 0.73
CA ARG A 163 3.60 -7.60 0.76
C ARG A 163 4.32 -7.30 -0.55
N PRO A 164 4.68 -6.05 -0.84
CA PRO A 164 5.47 -5.66 -2.01
C PRO A 164 6.75 -6.47 -2.16
N GLY A 165 7.12 -6.72 -3.42
CA GLY A 165 8.13 -7.73 -3.74
C GLY A 165 7.55 -9.14 -3.81
N LEU A 166 6.25 -9.29 -3.61
CA LEU A 166 5.50 -10.56 -3.52
C LEU A 166 6.09 -11.49 -2.46
N LYS A 167 6.27 -10.92 -1.27
CA LYS A 167 6.62 -11.64 -0.05
C LYS A 167 5.33 -12.15 0.58
N ILE A 168 5.22 -13.47 0.73
CA ILE A 168 4.03 -14.16 1.22
C ILE A 168 4.30 -14.69 2.61
N TYR A 169 3.42 -14.36 3.56
CA TYR A 169 3.53 -14.80 4.94
C TYR A 169 2.25 -15.54 5.33
N PHE A 170 2.40 -16.77 5.78
CA PHE A 170 1.31 -17.58 6.33
C PHE A 170 1.30 -17.44 7.85
N HIS A 171 0.16 -17.06 8.39
CA HIS A 171 -0.01 -16.87 9.83
C HIS A 171 -1.02 -17.88 10.39
N ASP A 172 -0.55 -18.66 11.36
CA ASP A 172 -1.37 -19.57 12.13
C ASP A 172 -1.10 -19.34 13.63
N PRO A 173 -2.05 -18.77 14.38
CA PRO A 173 -1.85 -18.44 15.79
C PRO A 173 -1.60 -19.67 16.69
N SER A 174 -1.93 -20.89 16.26
CA SER A 174 -1.65 -22.09 17.04
C SER A 174 -0.17 -22.51 16.98
N TYR A 175 0.61 -21.93 16.08
CA TYR A 175 2.06 -22.13 16.02
C TYR A 175 2.84 -21.26 17.04
N GLU A 176 2.18 -20.30 17.70
CA GLU A 176 2.77 -19.44 18.72
C GLU A 176 3.10 -20.12 20.04
N GLY A 177 2.91 -21.43 20.17
CA GLY A 177 2.79 -22.17 21.43
C GLY A 177 4.00 -22.96 21.95
N GLY A 178 5.20 -22.82 21.43
CA GLY A 178 6.39 -23.50 21.99
C GLY A 178 7.04 -22.68 23.13
N THR A 179 7.11 -23.26 24.34
CA THR A 179 7.73 -22.61 25.54
C THR A 179 9.17 -22.15 25.29
N SER A 180 9.93 -22.85 24.46
CA SER A 180 11.29 -22.48 24.06
C SER A 180 11.36 -21.22 23.19
N LYS A 181 10.38 -21.00 22.26
CA LYS A 181 10.33 -19.79 21.44
C LYS A 181 10.08 -18.54 22.27
N LYS A 182 9.21 -18.59 23.29
CA LYS A 182 8.93 -17.46 24.18
C LYS A 182 10.16 -17.02 24.97
N PHE A 183 11.01 -17.96 25.39
CA PHE A 183 12.26 -17.69 26.10
C PHE A 183 13.29 -17.00 25.17
N PHE A 184 13.46 -17.46 23.92
CA PHE A 184 14.33 -16.83 22.94
C PHE A 184 13.84 -15.45 22.50
N GLN A 185 12.54 -15.25 22.31
CA GLN A 185 11.94 -13.96 22.00
C GLN A 185 12.12 -12.94 23.14
N TRP A 186 12.12 -13.38 24.38
CA TRP A 186 12.39 -12.54 25.55
C TRP A 186 13.86 -12.10 25.60
N LEU A 187 14.80 -12.96 25.21
CA LEU A 187 16.25 -12.69 25.22
C LEU A 187 16.73 -11.85 24.03
N PHE A 188 16.19 -12.03 22.83
CA PHE A 188 16.71 -11.49 21.58
C PHE A 188 15.74 -10.56 20.82
N GLY A 189 14.56 -10.30 21.38
CA GLY A 189 13.49 -9.55 20.73
C GLY A 189 12.75 -10.38 19.68
N LYS A 190 11.50 -9.94 19.35
CA LYS A 190 10.70 -10.56 18.28
C LYS A 190 11.24 -10.11 16.93
N ARG A 191 11.71 -11.03 16.09
CA ARG A 191 11.87 -10.76 14.66
C ARG A 191 10.50 -10.88 13.98
N GLU A 192 10.24 -10.05 12.97
CA GLU A 192 8.97 -10.13 12.20
C GLU A 192 8.70 -11.54 11.66
N GLU A 193 9.75 -12.25 11.25
CA GLU A 193 9.70 -13.62 10.71
C GLU A 193 9.24 -14.66 11.74
N ASP A 194 9.46 -14.42 13.05
CA ASP A 194 9.09 -15.34 14.13
C ASP A 194 7.57 -15.41 14.38
N ILE A 195 6.79 -14.47 13.83
CA ILE A 195 5.33 -14.38 13.96
C ILE A 195 4.62 -15.28 12.94
N TYR A 196 5.31 -15.65 11.87
CA TYR A 196 4.72 -16.37 10.76
C TYR A 196 5.10 -17.85 10.76
N SER A 197 4.13 -18.71 10.42
CA SER A 197 4.37 -20.16 10.34
C SER A 197 5.20 -20.56 9.11
N SER A 198 5.11 -19.78 8.03
CA SER A 198 5.85 -19.98 6.80
C SER A 198 5.99 -18.68 6.04
N PHE A 199 7.10 -18.54 5.34
CA PHE A 199 7.40 -17.39 4.49
C PHE A 199 8.03 -17.84 3.17
N PHE A 200 7.65 -17.21 2.07
CA PHE A 200 8.35 -17.34 0.79
C PHE A 200 8.20 -16.11 -0.10
N HIS A 201 9.06 -16.02 -1.10
CA HIS A 201 9.10 -14.95 -2.10
C HIS A 201 8.95 -15.52 -3.50
N THR A 202 8.12 -14.88 -4.33
CA THR A 202 7.88 -15.32 -5.71
C THR A 202 7.60 -14.15 -6.64
N LYS A 203 7.57 -14.41 -7.95
CA LYS A 203 7.19 -13.40 -8.97
C LYS A 203 5.69 -13.38 -9.24
N LYS A 204 5.04 -14.55 -9.13
CA LYS A 204 3.61 -14.73 -9.39
C LYS A 204 3.07 -15.86 -8.52
N ILE A 205 1.88 -15.64 -7.95
CA ILE A 205 1.16 -16.65 -7.17
C ILE A 205 -0.34 -16.51 -7.41
N ARG A 206 -1.04 -17.62 -7.47
CA ARG A 206 -2.49 -17.69 -7.52
C ARG A 206 -3.02 -18.36 -6.27
N PHE A 207 -4.04 -17.75 -5.67
CA PHE A 207 -4.77 -18.30 -4.53
C PHE A 207 -6.18 -18.69 -4.93
N GLU A 208 -6.63 -19.84 -4.43
CA GLU A 208 -7.96 -20.41 -4.65
C GLU A 208 -8.52 -20.99 -3.36
N SER A 209 -9.84 -21.05 -3.22
CA SER A 209 -10.54 -21.75 -2.15
C SER A 209 -11.64 -22.62 -2.74
N GLU A 210 -11.86 -23.82 -2.19
CA GLU A 210 -12.87 -24.75 -2.73
C GLU A 210 -14.29 -24.35 -2.37
N ARG A 211 -14.50 -23.79 -1.17
CA ARG A 211 -15.84 -23.62 -0.61
C ARG A 211 -16.40 -22.22 -0.76
N HIS A 212 -15.54 -21.20 -0.68
CA HIS A 212 -15.97 -19.81 -0.63
C HIS A 212 -15.00 -18.90 -1.39
N ASN A 213 -15.55 -17.85 -1.98
CA ASN A 213 -14.76 -16.77 -2.50
C ASN A 213 -14.24 -15.90 -1.35
N LEU A 214 -13.02 -16.17 -0.87
CA LEU A 214 -12.42 -15.44 0.24
C LEU A 214 -12.13 -13.99 -0.13
N ALA A 215 -12.45 -13.08 0.77
CA ALA A 215 -12.19 -11.66 0.57
C ALA A 215 -10.70 -11.35 0.65
N ILE A 216 -10.22 -10.54 -0.28
CA ILE A 216 -8.87 -9.98 -0.30
C ILE A 216 -8.99 -8.52 0.10
N LYS A 217 -8.40 -8.17 1.25
CA LYS A 217 -8.43 -6.83 1.79
C LYS A 217 -7.10 -6.13 1.56
N VAL A 218 -7.14 -4.88 1.15
CA VAL A 218 -5.99 -3.97 1.09
C VAL A 218 -6.38 -2.71 1.86
N SER A 219 -5.58 -2.31 2.83
CA SER A 219 -5.87 -1.16 3.71
C SER A 219 -7.28 -1.22 4.34
N GLY A 220 -7.73 -2.44 4.70
CA GLY A 220 -9.04 -2.68 5.30
C GLY A 220 -10.23 -2.78 4.32
N GLU A 221 -10.09 -2.34 3.07
CA GLU A 221 -11.13 -2.44 2.04
C GLU A 221 -11.05 -3.76 1.26
N ILE A 222 -12.20 -4.37 0.93
CA ILE A 222 -12.25 -5.53 0.06
C ILE A 222 -12.05 -5.07 -1.38
N VAL A 223 -10.92 -5.47 -1.97
CA VAL A 223 -10.54 -5.07 -3.35
C VAL A 223 -10.74 -6.17 -4.39
N ALA A 224 -10.75 -7.43 -3.94
CA ALA A 224 -10.94 -8.61 -4.77
C ALA A 224 -11.43 -9.80 -3.93
N LYS A 225 -11.68 -10.93 -4.59
CA LYS A 225 -11.99 -12.22 -3.96
C LYS A 225 -11.19 -13.32 -4.65
N THR A 226 -10.97 -14.44 -3.95
CA THR A 226 -10.42 -15.65 -4.58
C THR A 226 -11.44 -16.26 -5.58
N PRO A 227 -11.02 -16.89 -6.68
CA PRO A 227 -9.63 -17.08 -7.10
C PRO A 227 -8.98 -15.78 -7.57
N ALA A 228 -7.74 -15.53 -7.16
CA ALA A 228 -7.02 -14.31 -7.51
C ALA A 228 -5.53 -14.59 -7.74
N THR A 229 -4.96 -13.86 -8.69
CA THR A 229 -3.54 -13.95 -9.03
C THR A 229 -2.82 -12.68 -8.61
N PHE A 230 -1.71 -12.85 -7.91
CA PHE A 230 -0.82 -11.77 -7.49
C PHE A 230 0.46 -11.80 -8.30
N VAL A 231 0.92 -10.63 -8.73
CA VAL A 231 2.13 -10.48 -9.54
C VAL A 231 3.02 -9.39 -8.95
N ASN A 232 4.30 -9.65 -8.83
CA ASN A 232 5.28 -8.63 -8.48
C ASN A 232 5.56 -7.72 -9.68
N ARG A 233 5.30 -6.43 -9.53
CA ARG A 233 5.60 -5.39 -10.52
C ARG A 233 6.73 -4.53 -10.01
N GLN A 234 7.92 -4.72 -10.58
CA GLN A 234 9.13 -4.03 -10.14
C GLN A 234 9.24 -2.64 -10.77
N ARG A 235 9.60 -1.65 -9.96
CA ARG A 235 10.03 -0.30 -10.36
C ARG A 235 9.09 0.41 -11.33
N ILE A 236 7.78 0.30 -11.14
CA ILE A 236 6.82 0.86 -12.09
C ILE A 236 6.30 2.25 -11.71
N LEU A 237 6.50 2.70 -10.47
CA LEU A 237 6.01 3.99 -9.99
C LEU A 237 7.10 4.75 -9.24
N LYS A 238 7.21 6.05 -9.51
CA LYS A 238 8.04 6.99 -8.75
C LYS A 238 7.19 7.65 -7.68
N ILE A 239 7.63 7.59 -6.42
CA ILE A 239 6.99 8.27 -5.30
C ILE A 239 7.93 9.28 -4.67
N ILE A 240 7.36 10.31 -4.04
CA ILE A 240 8.11 11.27 -3.22
C ILE A 240 8.26 10.69 -1.81
N VAL A 241 9.49 10.66 -1.29
CA VAL A 241 9.81 10.18 0.06
C VAL A 241 10.58 11.24 0.86
N ALA A 242 10.53 11.16 2.19
CA ALA A 242 11.36 11.98 3.06
C ALA A 242 12.85 11.56 2.97
N ARG A 243 13.78 12.47 3.34
CA ARG A 243 15.24 12.27 3.11
C ARG A 243 15.82 11.02 3.78
N ASP A 244 15.26 10.58 4.91
CA ASP A 244 15.90 9.58 5.76
C ASP A 244 15.59 8.12 5.40
N THR A 245 14.68 7.88 4.45
CA THR A 245 14.23 6.51 4.07
C THR A 245 15.21 5.75 3.16
N MET A 246 16.31 6.35 2.70
CA MET A 246 17.23 5.69 1.74
C MET A 246 18.12 4.58 2.33
N LYS A 247 18.03 4.27 3.62
CA LYS A 247 18.92 3.26 4.23
C LYS A 247 18.35 1.84 4.28
N GLN A 248 17.05 1.65 4.01
CA GLN A 248 16.39 0.34 4.22
C GLN A 248 16.29 -0.56 2.98
N ASP A 249 16.55 -0.06 1.76
CA ASP A 249 16.38 -0.87 0.52
C ASP A 249 17.72 -1.40 -0.05
N LYS A 250 18.76 -1.53 0.77
CA LYS A 250 20.09 -2.05 0.35
C LYS A 250 20.41 -3.45 0.90
N GLU A 251 19.41 -4.23 1.32
CA GLU A 251 19.58 -5.65 1.62
C GLU A 251 18.76 -6.54 0.69
#